data_8ce77d101d26408ace44a4642762cee7
#
_entry.id   8ce77d101d26408ace44a4642762cee7
#
_cell.length_a   1.000
_cell.length_b   1.000
_cell.length_c   1.000
_cell.angle_alpha   90.00
_cell.angle_beta   90.00
_cell.angle_gamma   90.00
#
_symmetry.space_group_name_H-M   'P 1'
#
loop_
_entity.id
_entity.type
_entity.pdbx_description
1 polymer ?
#
loop_
_entity_poly.entity_id
_entity_poly.type
_entity_poly.pdbx_seq_one_letter_code
_entity_poly.pdbx_strand_id
1 'polypeptide(L)'
;GTIDPFLKTIAFYNKDQKLVSCHYYSTHPMSYYGDGRVSSDFTGIARKQRQQEEPGCTHIYFTGCAGNISAGKYNDGSHEMRGILARRIYDGIIASEKQLKPEPVGQVTWKTHDILPPVSSTFNEEELKKTISNKDNSVVNRNRPSFMLAWLQRVQKKIPITLSSLQMNDIKTLHLPAESFIEYQLRAQSIQPDQFIATAAYGDGGPWYIPVAEEYPAGGYEVSVAFCDPQIDAIMTQGMKSLLDS
;
A
#
# COMPACT_ATOMS: atom_id res chain seq x y z
N GLY A 1 -8.62 -3.35 -16.24
CA GLY A 1 -8.59 -2.56 -15.00
C GLY A 1 -7.56 -1.44 -15.08
N THR A 2 -7.68 -0.50 -14.19
CA THR A 2 -6.76 0.63 -14.04
C THR A 2 -5.49 0.19 -13.32
N ILE A 3 -4.32 0.64 -13.76
CA ILE A 3 -3.02 0.36 -13.12
C ILE A 3 -2.15 1.61 -13.12
N ASP A 4 -1.17 1.69 -12.22
CA ASP A 4 0.00 2.56 -12.38
C ASP A 4 1.15 1.71 -12.96
N PRO A 5 1.55 1.91 -14.23
CA PRO A 5 2.55 1.06 -14.88
C PRO A 5 3.98 1.38 -14.45
N PHE A 6 4.20 2.44 -13.67
CA PHE A 6 5.52 2.94 -13.36
C PHE A 6 6.02 2.48 -11.99
N LEU A 7 7.18 1.83 -11.98
CA LEU A 7 7.98 1.68 -10.77
C LEU A 7 8.77 2.97 -10.56
N LYS A 8 8.63 3.58 -9.39
CA LYS A 8 9.28 4.84 -9.01
C LYS A 8 10.42 4.58 -8.04
N THR A 9 11.51 5.33 -8.18
CA THR A 9 12.66 5.22 -7.27
C THR A 9 13.04 6.59 -6.73
N ILE A 10 13.25 6.66 -5.40
CA ILE A 10 13.88 7.79 -4.71
C ILE A 10 15.19 7.27 -4.13
N ALA A 11 16.30 7.91 -4.45
CA ALA A 11 17.61 7.53 -3.95
C ALA A 11 18.26 8.65 -3.14
N PHE A 12 18.95 8.27 -2.07
CA PHE A 12 19.65 9.19 -1.18
C PHE A 12 21.16 9.02 -1.33
N TYR A 13 21.86 10.13 -1.47
CA TYR A 13 23.28 10.18 -1.69
C TYR A 13 24.00 10.95 -0.59
N ASN A 14 25.22 10.52 -0.28
CA ASN A 14 26.22 11.33 0.40
C ASN A 14 27.32 11.66 -0.62
N LYS A 15 27.31 12.87 -1.16
CA LYS A 15 28.10 13.25 -2.34
C LYS A 15 27.80 12.29 -3.51
N ASP A 16 28.79 11.58 -4.01
CA ASP A 16 28.65 10.64 -5.12
C ASP A 16 28.27 9.20 -4.68
N GLN A 17 28.25 8.94 -3.38
CA GLN A 17 27.92 7.63 -2.83
C GLN A 17 26.41 7.49 -2.63
N LYS A 18 25.77 6.59 -3.35
CA LYS A 18 24.38 6.20 -3.12
C LYS A 18 24.28 5.35 -1.85
N LEU A 19 23.47 5.80 -0.88
CA LEU A 19 23.32 5.15 0.42
C LEU A 19 22.08 4.28 0.49
N VAL A 20 20.95 4.80 -0.03
CA VAL A 20 19.64 4.14 0.04
C VAL A 20 18.91 4.37 -1.27
N SER A 21 18.21 3.33 -1.74
CA SER A 21 17.33 3.37 -2.91
C SER A 21 15.95 2.80 -2.51
N CYS A 22 14.94 3.65 -2.52
CA CYS A 22 13.56 3.34 -2.16
C CYS A 22 12.73 3.15 -3.42
N HIS A 23 12.20 1.94 -3.62
CA HIS A 23 11.43 1.56 -4.80
C HIS A 23 9.96 1.43 -4.46
N TYR A 24 9.09 2.07 -5.25
CA TYR A 24 7.63 2.12 -5.05
C TYR A 24 6.93 1.54 -6.25
N TYR A 25 6.10 0.51 -6.04
CA TYR A 25 5.28 -0.08 -7.09
C TYR A 25 4.02 -0.72 -6.53
N SER A 26 2.90 -0.59 -7.24
CA SER A 26 1.60 -1.09 -6.80
C SER A 26 1.33 -2.47 -7.35
N THR A 27 1.53 -3.49 -6.52
CA THR A 27 1.11 -4.86 -6.80
C THR A 27 1.08 -5.68 -5.52
N HIS A 28 0.11 -6.57 -5.37
CA HIS A 28 0.18 -7.61 -4.34
C HIS A 28 1.39 -8.50 -4.60
N PRO A 29 2.33 -8.65 -3.65
CA PRO A 29 3.52 -9.48 -3.80
C PRO A 29 3.19 -10.96 -3.58
N MET A 30 2.38 -11.54 -4.47
CA MET A 30 1.82 -12.86 -4.35
C MET A 30 1.85 -13.59 -5.68
N SER A 31 2.84 -14.47 -5.85
CA SER A 31 3.04 -15.25 -7.08
C SER A 31 2.20 -16.52 -7.12
N TYR A 32 2.07 -17.24 -6.00
CA TYR A 32 1.25 -18.45 -5.86
C TYR A 32 0.87 -18.70 -4.41
N TYR A 33 -0.14 -19.55 -4.22
CA TYR A 33 -0.71 -19.90 -2.92
C TYR A 33 -0.28 -21.31 -2.46
N GLY A 34 -0.53 -21.59 -1.18
CA GLY A 34 -0.51 -22.95 -0.65
C GLY A 34 0.87 -23.54 -0.36
N ASP A 35 1.94 -22.74 -0.49
CA ASP A 35 3.30 -23.18 -0.20
C ASP A 35 3.54 -23.44 1.30
N GLY A 36 2.83 -22.75 2.19
CA GLY A 36 3.00 -22.86 3.65
C GLY A 36 4.29 -22.24 4.19
N ARG A 37 5.22 -21.82 3.33
CA ARG A 37 6.47 -21.15 3.71
C ARG A 37 6.32 -19.64 3.64
N VAL A 38 6.93 -18.94 4.60
CA VAL A 38 7.04 -17.49 4.55
C VAL A 38 8.10 -17.08 3.54
N SER A 39 7.77 -16.15 2.65
CA SER A 39 8.73 -15.59 1.70
C SER A 39 8.43 -14.11 1.45
N SER A 40 9.43 -13.37 0.96
CA SER A 40 9.28 -11.98 0.50
C SER A 40 8.74 -11.91 -0.93
N ASP A 41 8.37 -13.04 -1.51
CA ASP A 41 7.86 -13.22 -2.85
C ASP A 41 8.71 -12.52 -3.94
N PHE A 42 8.16 -12.27 -5.12
CA PHE A 42 8.90 -11.76 -6.28
C PHE A 42 9.47 -10.36 -6.06
N THR A 43 8.79 -9.49 -5.32
CA THR A 43 9.27 -8.13 -5.04
C THR A 43 10.52 -8.14 -4.15
N GLY A 44 10.51 -8.97 -3.12
CA GLY A 44 11.66 -9.12 -2.22
C GLY A 44 12.84 -9.82 -2.88
N ILE A 45 12.60 -10.76 -3.80
CA ILE A 45 13.65 -11.42 -4.58
C ILE A 45 14.36 -10.37 -5.47
N ALA A 46 13.59 -9.57 -6.22
CA ALA A 46 14.13 -8.52 -7.09
C ALA A 46 14.96 -7.51 -6.29
N ARG A 47 14.42 -7.00 -5.18
CA ARG A 47 15.13 -6.09 -4.27
C ARG A 47 16.42 -6.71 -3.75
N LYS A 48 16.37 -7.97 -3.31
CA LYS A 48 17.55 -8.67 -2.77
C LYS A 48 18.63 -8.84 -3.84
N GLN A 49 18.26 -9.19 -5.07
CA GLN A 49 19.20 -9.26 -6.18
C GLN A 49 19.89 -7.91 -6.40
N ARG A 50 19.13 -6.82 -6.46
CA ARG A 50 19.69 -5.48 -6.64
C ARG A 50 20.63 -5.08 -5.49
N GLN A 51 20.27 -5.44 -4.25
CA GLN A 51 21.12 -5.25 -3.06
C GLN A 51 22.46 -5.99 -3.16
N GLN A 52 22.48 -7.19 -3.75
CA GLN A 52 23.72 -7.97 -3.93
C GLN A 52 24.65 -7.37 -4.99
N GLU A 53 24.08 -6.75 -6.01
CA GLU A 53 24.85 -6.10 -7.10
C GLU A 53 25.41 -4.74 -6.68
N GLU A 54 24.79 -4.09 -5.69
CA GLU A 54 25.22 -2.78 -5.19
C GLU A 54 25.36 -2.82 -3.64
N PRO A 55 26.39 -3.51 -3.11
CA PRO A 55 26.50 -3.78 -1.67
C PRO A 55 26.70 -2.53 -0.81
N GLY A 56 27.09 -1.41 -1.39
CA GLY A 56 27.23 -0.11 -0.70
C GLY A 56 25.92 0.68 -0.55
N CYS A 57 24.83 0.22 -1.17
CA CYS A 57 23.53 0.86 -1.16
C CYS A 57 22.47 -0.04 -0.52
N THR A 58 21.65 0.49 0.38
CA THR A 58 20.50 -0.24 0.94
C THR A 58 19.30 -0.09 0.00
N HIS A 59 18.77 -1.20 -0.50
CA HIS A 59 17.57 -1.22 -1.33
C HIS A 59 16.33 -1.56 -0.50
N ILE A 60 15.29 -0.74 -0.57
CA ILE A 60 14.02 -0.91 0.14
C ILE A 60 12.88 -0.91 -0.89
N TYR A 61 11.93 -1.82 -0.74
CA TYR A 61 10.73 -1.87 -1.57
C TYR A 61 9.51 -1.47 -0.75
N PHE A 62 8.71 -0.57 -1.30
CA PHE A 62 7.43 -0.14 -0.77
C PHE A 62 6.31 -0.55 -1.72
N THR A 63 5.31 -1.22 -1.19
CA THR A 63 4.08 -1.49 -1.93
C THR A 63 3.24 -0.22 -1.97
N GLY A 64 2.89 0.22 -3.17
CA GLY A 64 1.93 1.31 -3.38
C GLY A 64 0.48 0.85 -3.10
N CYS A 65 -0.50 1.65 -3.51
CA CYS A 65 -1.90 1.27 -3.42
C CYS A 65 -2.16 0.07 -4.33
N ALA A 66 -2.40 -1.08 -3.74
CA ALA A 66 -2.53 -2.34 -4.45
C ALA A 66 -3.75 -3.16 -4.01
N GLY A 67 -4.72 -2.56 -3.29
CA GLY A 67 -5.90 -3.28 -2.82
C GLY A 67 -6.62 -4.04 -3.94
N ASN A 68 -6.75 -3.44 -5.11
CA ASN A 68 -7.33 -4.05 -6.31
C ASN A 68 -6.31 -4.42 -7.41
N ILE A 69 -5.01 -4.48 -7.07
CA ILE A 69 -3.93 -4.78 -8.03
C ILE A 69 -3.20 -6.05 -7.64
N SER A 70 -3.25 -7.04 -8.52
CA SER A 70 -2.45 -8.27 -8.42
C SER A 70 -1.65 -8.48 -9.72
N ALA A 71 -0.77 -9.49 -9.73
CA ALA A 71 -0.07 -9.89 -10.94
C ALA A 71 -1.04 -10.40 -12.05
N GLY A 72 -2.26 -10.80 -11.66
CA GLY A 72 -3.43 -11.04 -12.50
C GLY A 72 -3.14 -11.89 -13.73
N LYS A 73 -3.47 -11.37 -14.91
CA LYS A 73 -3.30 -12.06 -16.20
C LYS A 73 -1.86 -12.42 -16.56
N TYR A 74 -0.88 -11.88 -15.86
CA TYR A 74 0.55 -12.16 -16.06
C TYR A 74 1.08 -13.25 -15.13
N ASN A 75 0.21 -13.91 -14.40
CA ASN A 75 0.53 -14.91 -13.39
C ASN A 75 -0.43 -16.10 -13.51
N ASP A 76 0.08 -17.25 -13.87
CA ASP A 76 -0.69 -18.51 -13.95
C ASP A 76 -0.69 -19.30 -12.63
N GLY A 77 -0.02 -18.77 -11.59
CA GLY A 77 0.09 -19.39 -10.28
C GLY A 77 1.10 -20.54 -10.20
N SER A 78 1.86 -20.81 -11.25
CA SER A 78 2.94 -21.79 -11.22
C SER A 78 4.14 -21.31 -10.38
N HIS A 79 4.98 -22.24 -9.92
CA HIS A 79 6.15 -21.90 -9.13
C HIS A 79 7.19 -21.09 -9.91
N GLU A 80 7.27 -21.29 -11.21
CA GLU A 80 8.15 -20.60 -12.14
C GLU A 80 7.82 -19.10 -12.22
N MET A 81 6.53 -18.75 -12.05
CA MET A 81 6.08 -17.36 -12.13
C MET A 81 6.74 -16.44 -11.10
N ARG A 82 7.11 -16.95 -9.93
CA ARG A 82 7.83 -16.13 -8.94
C ARG A 82 9.15 -15.59 -9.49
N GLY A 83 9.92 -16.42 -10.19
CA GLY A 83 11.16 -15.99 -10.84
C GLY A 83 10.92 -15.01 -11.99
N ILE A 84 9.92 -15.27 -12.82
CA ILE A 84 9.55 -14.42 -13.97
C ILE A 84 9.08 -13.03 -13.48
N LEU A 85 8.20 -12.99 -12.49
CA LEU A 85 7.71 -11.74 -11.90
C LEU A 85 8.84 -10.98 -11.18
N ALA A 86 9.73 -11.69 -10.47
CA ALA A 86 10.90 -11.08 -9.84
C ALA A 86 11.80 -10.42 -10.88
N ARG A 87 12.02 -11.04 -12.02
CA ARG A 87 12.81 -10.47 -13.11
C ARG A 87 12.17 -9.19 -13.64
N ARG A 88 10.85 -9.16 -13.83
CA ARG A 88 10.13 -7.94 -14.29
C ARG A 88 10.26 -6.78 -13.32
N ILE A 89 10.12 -7.04 -12.01
CA ILE A 89 10.33 -6.00 -10.98
C ILE A 89 11.79 -5.53 -10.98
N TYR A 90 12.75 -6.46 -11.07
CA TYR A 90 14.16 -6.12 -11.15
C TYR A 90 14.47 -5.22 -12.37
N ASP A 91 13.96 -5.58 -13.56
CA ASP A 91 14.14 -4.77 -14.76
C ASP A 91 13.50 -3.38 -14.60
N GLY A 92 12.35 -3.28 -13.94
CA GLY A 92 11.72 -2.01 -13.56
C GLY A 92 12.58 -1.17 -12.61
N ILE A 93 13.19 -1.80 -11.60
CA ILE A 93 14.15 -1.13 -10.70
C ILE A 93 15.31 -0.55 -11.49
N ILE A 94 15.96 -1.35 -12.33
CA ILE A 94 17.09 -0.89 -13.16
C ILE A 94 16.67 0.24 -14.09
N ALA A 95 15.50 0.15 -14.72
CA ALA A 95 15.00 1.18 -15.61
C ALA A 95 14.73 2.50 -14.88
N SER A 96 14.13 2.45 -13.68
CA SER A 96 13.86 3.64 -12.88
C SER A 96 15.14 4.29 -12.33
N GLU A 97 16.13 3.48 -11.92
CA GLU A 97 17.42 3.99 -11.43
C GLU A 97 18.22 4.73 -12.52
N LYS A 98 18.10 4.32 -13.78
CA LYS A 98 18.73 5.03 -14.92
C LYS A 98 18.17 6.44 -15.13
N GLN A 99 17.02 6.76 -14.59
CA GLN A 99 16.38 8.08 -14.69
C GLN A 99 16.71 9.00 -13.51
N LEU A 100 17.47 8.52 -12.52
CA LEU A 100 17.83 9.31 -11.34
C LEU A 100 18.63 10.55 -11.74
N LYS A 101 18.25 11.70 -11.17
CA LYS A 101 18.92 12.98 -11.31
C LYS A 101 19.21 13.50 -9.91
N PRO A 102 20.40 13.22 -9.35
CA PRO A 102 20.75 13.70 -8.02
C PRO A 102 20.78 15.23 -7.97
N GLU A 103 20.16 15.79 -6.94
CA GLU A 103 20.17 17.22 -6.65
C GLU A 103 20.34 17.45 -5.14
N PRO A 104 20.89 18.58 -4.70
CA PRO A 104 20.96 18.92 -3.29
C PRO A 104 19.57 19.04 -2.67
N VAL A 105 19.37 18.46 -1.51
CA VAL A 105 18.14 18.62 -0.74
C VAL A 105 18.17 19.99 -0.05
N GLY A 106 17.28 20.89 -0.47
CA GLY A 106 17.15 22.24 0.09
C GLY A 106 16.17 22.28 1.27
N GLN A 107 14.97 21.80 1.05
CA GLN A 107 13.89 21.84 2.05
C GLN A 107 13.33 20.43 2.29
N VAL A 108 13.10 20.13 3.56
CA VAL A 108 12.42 18.89 3.98
C VAL A 108 11.23 19.27 4.85
N THR A 109 10.04 18.81 4.48
CA THR A 109 8.80 19.05 5.21
C THR A 109 8.08 17.75 5.48
N TRP A 110 7.69 17.51 6.73
CA TRP A 110 6.83 16.40 7.13
C TRP A 110 5.45 16.94 7.51
N LYS A 111 4.41 16.37 6.90
CA LYS A 111 3.01 16.70 7.19
C LYS A 111 2.26 15.45 7.63
N THR A 112 1.29 15.63 8.52
CA THR A 112 0.37 14.59 8.95
C THR A 112 -1.07 15.07 8.86
N HIS A 113 -2.00 14.15 8.65
CA HIS A 113 -3.43 14.42 8.63
C HIS A 113 -4.18 13.23 9.24
N ASP A 114 -4.86 13.47 10.35
CA ASP A 114 -5.63 12.45 11.04
C ASP A 114 -7.02 12.30 10.40
N ILE A 115 -7.40 11.06 10.10
CA ILE A 115 -8.72 10.72 9.61
C ILE A 115 -9.45 9.82 10.59
N LEU A 116 -10.78 9.92 10.63
CA LEU A 116 -11.69 9.05 11.37
C LEU A 116 -12.58 8.29 10.39
N PRO A 117 -12.12 7.13 9.89
CA PRO A 117 -12.90 6.34 8.94
C PRO A 117 -14.20 5.83 9.58
N PRO A 118 -15.32 5.78 8.84
CA PRO A 118 -16.56 5.18 9.32
C PRO A 118 -16.40 3.66 9.45
N VAL A 119 -17.10 3.07 10.38
CA VAL A 119 -17.25 1.60 10.44
C VAL A 119 -18.27 1.16 9.39
N SER A 120 -18.05 0.00 8.78
CA SER A 120 -19.05 -0.63 7.92
C SER A 120 -20.37 -0.80 8.67
N SER A 121 -21.44 -0.34 8.06
CA SER A 121 -22.83 -0.45 8.59
C SER A 121 -23.29 -1.90 8.79
N THR A 122 -22.56 -2.85 8.19
CA THR A 122 -22.84 -4.28 8.36
C THR A 122 -22.28 -4.87 9.67
N PHE A 123 -21.49 -4.12 10.44
CA PHE A 123 -20.88 -4.63 11.66
C PHE A 123 -21.85 -4.57 12.85
N ASN A 124 -22.10 -5.73 13.44
CA ASN A 124 -22.87 -5.87 14.67
C ASN A 124 -21.97 -6.39 15.79
N GLU A 125 -21.76 -5.59 16.83
CA GLU A 125 -20.84 -5.90 17.93
C GLU A 125 -21.22 -7.19 18.68
N GLU A 126 -22.50 -7.41 18.93
CA GLU A 126 -22.98 -8.58 19.66
C GLU A 126 -22.81 -9.87 18.86
N GLU A 127 -23.08 -9.82 17.56
CA GLU A 127 -22.85 -10.95 16.66
C GLU A 127 -21.37 -11.29 16.54
N LEU A 128 -20.51 -10.27 16.44
CA LEU A 128 -19.06 -10.46 16.41
C LEU A 128 -18.56 -11.13 17.68
N LYS A 129 -18.97 -10.64 18.86
CA LYS A 129 -18.62 -11.24 20.15
C LYS A 129 -19.12 -12.68 20.28
N LYS A 130 -20.34 -12.96 19.85
CA LYS A 130 -20.93 -14.30 19.84
C LYS A 130 -20.11 -15.25 18.96
N THR A 131 -19.73 -14.82 17.76
CA THR A 131 -18.94 -15.64 16.83
C THR A 131 -17.54 -15.94 17.38
N ILE A 132 -16.89 -14.94 17.99
CA ILE A 132 -15.56 -15.07 18.60
C ILE A 132 -15.58 -16.02 19.80
N SER A 133 -16.60 -15.93 20.65
CA SER A 133 -16.72 -16.75 21.87
C SER A 133 -17.15 -18.20 21.61
N ASN A 134 -17.72 -18.49 20.45
CA ASN A 134 -18.14 -19.85 20.10
C ASN A 134 -16.92 -20.74 19.81
N LYS A 135 -16.64 -21.67 20.73
CA LYS A 135 -15.47 -22.58 20.65
C LYS A 135 -15.65 -23.67 19.59
N ASP A 136 -16.85 -23.90 19.08
CA ASP A 136 -17.12 -24.83 17.99
C ASP A 136 -16.63 -24.27 16.65
N ASN A 137 -16.47 -22.94 16.56
CA ASN A 137 -15.85 -22.29 15.42
C ASN A 137 -14.33 -22.56 15.40
N SER A 138 -13.79 -22.85 14.22
CA SER A 138 -12.36 -22.93 14.02
C SER A 138 -11.66 -21.61 14.37
N VAL A 139 -10.36 -21.67 14.68
CA VAL A 139 -9.56 -20.46 14.94
C VAL A 139 -9.65 -19.48 13.78
N VAL A 140 -9.57 -19.98 12.54
CA VAL A 140 -9.67 -19.16 11.31
C VAL A 140 -11.01 -18.42 11.25
N ASN A 141 -12.12 -19.10 11.55
CA ASN A 141 -13.46 -18.49 11.52
C ASN A 141 -13.67 -17.44 12.63
N ARG A 142 -12.86 -17.46 13.69
CA ARG A 142 -12.91 -16.48 14.78
C ARG A 142 -11.94 -15.30 14.57
N ASN A 143 -10.89 -15.47 13.76
CA ASN A 143 -9.88 -14.43 13.55
C ASN A 143 -10.47 -13.19 12.88
N ARG A 144 -11.17 -13.34 11.75
CA ARG A 144 -11.74 -12.20 11.02
C ARG A 144 -12.74 -11.39 11.87
N PRO A 145 -13.73 -11.99 12.54
CA PRO A 145 -14.58 -11.26 13.48
C PRO A 145 -13.82 -10.54 14.59
N SER A 146 -12.66 -11.09 15.02
CA SER A 146 -11.82 -10.42 16.02
C SER A 146 -11.19 -9.13 15.47
N PHE A 147 -10.73 -9.12 14.23
CA PHE A 147 -10.25 -7.90 13.58
C PHE A 147 -11.37 -6.88 13.37
N MET A 148 -12.57 -7.35 12.95
CA MET A 148 -13.74 -6.49 12.78
C MET A 148 -14.16 -5.85 14.11
N LEU A 149 -14.16 -6.60 15.20
CA LEU A 149 -14.48 -6.10 16.54
C LEU A 149 -13.42 -5.08 17.02
N ALA A 150 -12.15 -5.38 16.81
CA ALA A 150 -11.06 -4.46 17.17
C ALA A 150 -11.16 -3.14 16.39
N TRP A 151 -11.50 -3.20 15.10
CA TRP A 151 -11.75 -2.03 14.28
C TRP A 151 -12.95 -1.21 14.77
N LEU A 152 -14.10 -1.86 15.01
CA LEU A 152 -15.29 -1.23 15.56
C LEU A 152 -14.97 -0.49 16.88
N GLN A 153 -14.28 -1.14 17.81
CA GLN A 153 -13.90 -0.55 19.09
C GLN A 153 -12.91 0.61 18.94
N ARG A 154 -12.00 0.55 17.95
CA ARG A 154 -11.08 1.65 17.63
C ARG A 154 -11.86 2.88 17.19
N VAL A 155 -12.82 2.71 16.28
CA VAL A 155 -13.64 3.81 15.76
C VAL A 155 -14.55 4.39 16.85
N GLN A 156 -15.17 3.56 17.69
CA GLN A 156 -15.96 3.99 18.84
C GLN A 156 -15.15 4.85 19.82
N LYS A 157 -13.86 4.52 20.00
CA LYS A 157 -12.92 5.29 20.83
C LYS A 157 -12.37 6.53 20.12
N LYS A 158 -12.77 6.79 18.88
CA LYS A 158 -12.29 7.91 18.05
C LYS A 158 -10.77 7.94 17.92
N ILE A 159 -10.13 6.77 17.83
CA ILE A 159 -8.69 6.66 17.59
C ILE A 159 -8.44 6.83 16.09
N PRO A 160 -7.78 7.90 15.64
CA PRO A 160 -7.62 8.19 14.23
C PRO A 160 -6.62 7.25 13.55
N ILE A 161 -6.66 7.24 12.22
CA ILE A 161 -5.54 6.84 11.37
C ILE A 161 -4.83 8.09 10.91
N THR A 162 -3.51 8.11 10.97
CA THR A 162 -2.69 9.23 10.53
C THR A 162 -2.17 8.97 9.13
N LEU A 163 -2.60 9.76 8.15
CA LEU A 163 -1.96 9.86 6.84
C LEU A 163 -0.73 10.76 6.97
N SER A 164 0.29 10.53 6.16
CA SER A 164 1.48 11.38 6.21
C SER A 164 2.13 11.59 4.84
N SER A 165 2.89 12.68 4.72
CA SER A 165 3.67 13.00 3.54
C SER A 165 5.02 13.56 3.94
N LEU A 166 6.08 13.11 3.27
CA LEU A 166 7.41 13.71 3.31
C LEU A 166 7.67 14.40 1.99
N GLN A 167 7.95 15.69 2.04
CA GLN A 167 8.37 16.47 0.88
C GLN A 167 9.85 16.82 0.97
N MET A 168 10.55 16.62 -0.14
CA MET A 168 11.96 16.97 -0.34
C MET A 168 12.07 17.64 -1.70
N ASN A 169 12.22 18.97 -1.75
CA ASN A 169 12.11 19.77 -2.99
C ASN A 169 10.80 19.44 -3.73
N ASP A 170 10.86 18.98 -4.98
CA ASP A 170 9.71 18.59 -5.82
C ASP A 170 9.32 17.11 -5.68
N ILE A 171 9.98 16.38 -4.77
CA ILE A 171 9.67 14.97 -4.49
C ILE A 171 8.76 14.90 -3.28
N LYS A 172 7.64 14.19 -3.40
CA LYS A 172 6.74 13.88 -2.28
C LYS A 172 6.59 12.37 -2.13
N THR A 173 6.69 11.88 -0.90
CA THR A 173 6.16 10.55 -0.56
C THR A 173 4.83 10.72 0.13
N LEU A 174 3.87 9.87 -0.18
CA LEU A 174 2.56 9.83 0.44
C LEU A 174 2.38 8.46 1.09
N HIS A 175 2.01 8.44 2.38
CA HIS A 175 1.80 7.21 3.12
C HIS A 175 0.30 7.06 3.43
N LEU A 176 -0.30 5.99 2.88
CA LEU A 176 -1.71 5.66 3.01
C LEU A 176 -1.91 4.38 3.82
N PRO A 177 -3.03 4.23 4.52
CA PRO A 177 -3.30 3.07 5.34
C PRO A 177 -3.78 1.88 4.53
N ALA A 178 -3.68 0.71 5.13
CA ALA A 178 -4.38 -0.50 4.72
C ALA A 178 -4.18 -0.87 3.24
N GLU A 179 -5.06 -1.72 2.72
CA GLU A 179 -5.08 -2.14 1.32
C GLU A 179 -5.90 -1.15 0.47
N SER A 180 -5.40 0.11 0.40
CA SER A 180 -6.03 1.16 -0.41
C SER A 180 -5.99 0.80 -1.90
N PHE A 181 -7.08 1.10 -2.62
CA PHE A 181 -7.19 0.86 -4.06
C PHE A 181 -6.26 1.76 -4.86
N ILE A 182 -5.89 1.33 -6.08
CA ILE A 182 -4.94 2.06 -6.95
C ILE A 182 -5.44 3.47 -7.30
N GLU A 183 -6.73 3.68 -7.34
CA GLU A 183 -7.37 4.95 -7.65
C GLU A 183 -6.91 6.07 -6.69
N TYR A 184 -6.64 5.77 -5.42
CA TYR A 184 -6.08 6.75 -4.47
C TYR A 184 -4.69 7.21 -4.88
N GLN A 185 -3.83 6.28 -5.33
CA GLN A 185 -2.49 6.63 -5.82
C GLN A 185 -2.54 7.49 -7.08
N LEU A 186 -3.37 7.11 -8.04
CA LEU A 186 -3.54 7.87 -9.28
C LEU A 186 -4.16 9.24 -9.03
N ARG A 187 -5.12 9.33 -8.12
CA ARG A 187 -5.73 10.58 -7.67
C ARG A 187 -4.71 11.50 -7.02
N ALA A 188 -3.82 10.96 -6.15
CA ALA A 188 -2.73 11.74 -5.55
C ALA A 188 -1.81 12.36 -6.62
N GLN A 189 -1.44 11.59 -7.64
CA GLN A 189 -0.64 12.08 -8.77
C GLN A 189 -1.39 13.16 -9.58
N SER A 190 -2.71 13.03 -9.73
CA SER A 190 -3.53 14.02 -10.43
C SER A 190 -3.72 15.33 -9.65
N ILE A 191 -3.63 15.32 -8.33
CA ILE A 191 -3.70 16.54 -7.47
C ILE A 191 -2.48 17.44 -7.73
N GLN A 192 -1.29 16.83 -7.97
CA GLN A 192 -0.04 17.55 -8.20
C GLN A 192 0.68 16.95 -9.43
N PRO A 193 0.18 17.22 -10.65
CA PRO A 193 0.66 16.54 -11.87
C PRO A 193 2.12 16.89 -12.24
N ASP A 194 2.60 18.04 -11.78
CA ASP A 194 3.97 18.52 -12.05
C ASP A 194 4.99 18.04 -11.00
N GLN A 195 4.55 17.29 -9.98
CA GLN A 195 5.44 16.81 -8.92
C GLN A 195 5.66 15.29 -9.01
N PHE A 196 6.82 14.86 -8.53
CA PHE A 196 7.09 13.45 -8.36
C PHE A 196 6.45 12.95 -7.07
N ILE A 197 5.38 12.15 -7.18
CA ILE A 197 4.68 11.56 -6.03
C ILE A 197 4.92 10.05 -6.02
N ALA A 198 5.53 9.56 -4.95
CA ALA A 198 5.68 8.14 -4.65
C ALA A 198 4.75 7.75 -3.49
N THR A 199 3.85 6.80 -3.70
CA THR A 199 2.89 6.37 -2.69
C THR A 199 3.28 5.02 -2.09
N ALA A 200 3.29 4.94 -0.76
CA ALA A 200 3.35 3.71 -0.01
C ALA A 200 2.02 3.50 0.72
N ALA A 201 1.41 2.33 0.54
CA ALA A 201 0.22 1.92 1.28
C ALA A 201 0.59 0.91 2.39
N TYR A 202 -0.41 0.29 3.00
CA TYR A 202 -0.25 -0.71 4.08
C TYR A 202 0.36 -0.16 5.38
N GLY A 203 0.42 1.17 5.51
CA GLY A 203 0.87 1.82 6.75
C GLY A 203 -0.23 1.89 7.81
N ASP A 204 0.17 2.15 9.05
CA ASP A 204 -0.68 2.46 10.23
C ASP A 204 -1.84 1.50 10.53
N GLY A 205 -1.73 0.25 10.11
CA GLY A 205 -2.77 -0.75 10.24
C GLY A 205 -4.01 -0.37 9.44
N GLY A 206 -5.19 -0.79 9.87
CA GLY A 206 -6.36 -0.23 9.29
C GLY A 206 -7.48 -1.19 8.97
N PRO A 207 -8.47 -0.71 8.23
CA PRO A 207 -9.74 -1.38 7.99
C PRO A 207 -9.69 -2.43 6.88
N TRP A 208 -8.56 -3.10 6.71
CA TRP A 208 -8.33 -4.10 5.65
C TRP A 208 -8.35 -3.42 4.27
N TYR A 209 -9.32 -3.72 3.39
CA TYR A 209 -9.42 -3.03 2.10
C TYR A 209 -10.08 -1.66 2.23
N ILE A 210 -9.60 -0.71 1.43
CA ILE A 210 -10.23 0.60 1.27
C ILE A 210 -10.56 0.81 -0.21
N PRO A 211 -11.75 0.34 -0.66
CA PRO A 211 -12.25 0.59 -2.01
C PRO A 211 -12.60 2.08 -2.21
N VAL A 212 -12.65 2.53 -3.46
CA VAL A 212 -13.26 3.80 -3.81
C VAL A 212 -14.79 3.69 -3.81
N ALA A 213 -15.49 4.80 -3.65
CA ALA A 213 -16.95 4.80 -3.46
C ALA A 213 -17.71 4.10 -4.61
N GLU A 214 -17.22 4.25 -5.85
CA GLU A 214 -17.85 3.68 -7.04
C GLU A 214 -17.84 2.14 -7.07
N GLU A 215 -16.92 1.50 -6.37
CA GLU A 215 -16.80 0.04 -6.36
C GLU A 215 -17.76 -0.65 -5.39
N TYR A 216 -18.28 0.05 -4.38
CA TYR A 216 -19.20 -0.55 -3.40
C TYR A 216 -20.48 -1.11 -4.01
N PRO A 217 -21.16 -0.43 -4.96
CA PRO A 217 -22.34 -1.01 -5.64
C PRO A 217 -22.00 -2.22 -6.52
N ALA A 218 -20.79 -2.28 -7.07
CA ALA A 218 -20.34 -3.39 -7.89
C ALA A 218 -20.05 -4.66 -7.06
N GLY A 219 -19.73 -4.49 -5.78
CA GLY A 219 -19.41 -5.59 -4.88
C GLY A 219 -18.03 -6.20 -5.16
N GLY A 220 -17.95 -7.54 -5.04
CA GLY A 220 -16.68 -8.26 -5.19
C GLY A 220 -16.02 -8.59 -3.86
N TYR A 221 -14.87 -9.28 -3.95
CA TYR A 221 -14.17 -9.78 -2.76
C TYR A 221 -13.70 -8.62 -1.86
N GLU A 222 -13.01 -7.65 -2.41
CA GLU A 222 -12.39 -6.54 -1.68
C GLU A 222 -13.44 -5.71 -0.94
N VAL A 223 -14.57 -5.42 -1.60
CA VAL A 223 -15.71 -4.72 -0.98
C VAL A 223 -16.34 -5.56 0.14
N SER A 224 -16.50 -6.87 -0.10
CA SER A 224 -17.12 -7.79 0.89
C SER A 224 -16.31 -7.94 2.18
N VAL A 225 -15.03 -7.57 2.15
CA VAL A 225 -14.11 -7.66 3.28
C VAL A 225 -13.64 -6.29 3.78
N ALA A 226 -14.13 -5.19 3.19
CA ALA A 226 -13.85 -3.83 3.66
C ALA A 226 -14.49 -3.56 5.03
N PHE A 227 -13.77 -2.87 5.91
CA PHE A 227 -14.26 -2.54 7.26
C PHE A 227 -14.86 -1.14 7.35
N CYS A 228 -14.85 -0.38 6.26
CA CYS A 228 -15.39 0.96 6.16
C CYS A 228 -16.55 1.03 5.17
N ASP A 229 -17.44 1.99 5.39
CA ASP A 229 -18.49 2.36 4.44
C ASP A 229 -17.93 3.29 3.32
N PRO A 230 -18.66 3.49 2.21
CA PRO A 230 -18.21 4.26 1.03
C PRO A 230 -17.72 5.68 1.32
N GLN A 231 -18.16 6.30 2.43
CA GLN A 231 -17.73 7.66 2.82
C GLN A 231 -16.23 7.76 3.07
N ILE A 232 -15.54 6.63 3.29
CA ILE A 232 -14.08 6.60 3.42
C ILE A 232 -13.37 7.22 2.22
N ASP A 233 -13.93 7.10 1.02
CA ASP A 233 -13.34 7.65 -0.20
C ASP A 233 -13.20 9.18 -0.12
N ALA A 234 -14.25 9.90 0.26
CA ALA A 234 -14.22 11.35 0.43
C ALA A 234 -13.23 11.77 1.55
N ILE A 235 -13.21 11.03 2.66
CA ILE A 235 -12.32 11.28 3.80
C ILE A 235 -10.84 11.10 3.38
N MET A 236 -10.51 10.00 2.70
CA MET A 236 -9.16 9.75 2.19
C MET A 236 -8.73 10.83 1.19
N THR A 237 -9.62 11.17 0.25
CA THR A 237 -9.36 12.20 -0.77
C THR A 237 -9.09 13.56 -0.14
N GLN A 238 -9.86 13.95 0.86
CA GLN A 238 -9.66 15.22 1.57
C GLN A 238 -8.33 15.22 2.34
N GLY A 239 -8.00 14.10 3.01
CA GLY A 239 -6.72 13.96 3.70
C GLY A 239 -5.52 14.06 2.75
N MET A 240 -5.59 13.40 1.60
CA MET A 240 -4.54 13.48 0.57
C MET A 240 -4.38 14.93 0.05
N LYS A 241 -5.48 15.64 -0.25
CA LYS A 241 -5.42 17.05 -0.66
C LYS A 241 -4.72 17.89 0.40
N SER A 242 -5.12 17.77 1.66
CA SER A 242 -4.51 18.50 2.78
C SER A 242 -3.01 18.27 2.93
N LEU A 243 -2.51 17.06 2.59
CA LEU A 243 -1.09 16.71 2.67
C LEU A 243 -0.30 17.17 1.45
N LEU A 244 -0.92 17.17 0.26
CA LEU A 244 -0.27 17.48 -1.00
C LEU A 244 -0.35 18.96 -1.37
N ASP A 245 -1.37 19.67 -0.93
CA ASP A 245 -1.47 21.12 -1.12
C ASP A 245 -0.33 21.82 -0.36
N SER A 246 0.37 22.68 -1.08
CA SER A 246 1.64 23.31 -0.66
C SER A 246 1.43 24.38 0.41
#